data_69843587c46ed0a9ba8c390c302b3e36
#
_entry.id   69843587c46ed0a9ba8c390c302b3e36
#
_cell.length_a   1.000
_cell.length_b   1.000
_cell.length_c   1.000
_cell.angle_alpha   90.00
_cell.angle_beta   90.00
_cell.angle_gamma   90.00
#
_symmetry.space_group_name_H-M   'P 1'
#
loop_
_entity.id
_entity.type
_entity.pdbx_description
1 polymer ?
#
loop_
_entity_poly.entity_id
_entity_poly.type
_entity_poly.pdbx_seq_one_letter_code
_entity_poly.pdbx_strand_id
1 'polypeptide(L)'
;DGFAIADKVRREHPEIYKYLCRIEVEGMYQGDGVTLLARRPILRLNASGELEQVTFNNYDRNVMRLADDQMQQLYDGIRLIDGLFNDPQYQWRHQLQAGEAIVLDNWRLLHGRSAYVGSRKLAGAYVNREDFISRLGLND
;
A
#
# COMPACT_ATOMS: atom_id res chain seq x y z
N ASP A 1 -9.59 -1.18 1.81
CA ASP A 1 -9.12 -2.46 1.26
C ASP A 1 -8.46 -2.20 -0.10
N GLY A 2 -7.11 -2.34 -0.16
CA GLY A 2 -6.34 -2.10 -1.36
C GLY A 2 -6.67 -3.08 -2.50
N PHE A 3 -7.00 -4.32 -2.19
CA PHE A 3 -7.38 -5.32 -3.20
C PHE A 3 -8.72 -4.99 -3.84
N ALA A 4 -9.69 -4.54 -3.07
CA ALA A 4 -10.98 -4.11 -3.59
C ALA A 4 -10.84 -2.89 -4.52
N ILE A 5 -10.00 -1.92 -4.16
CA ILE A 5 -9.69 -0.77 -5.01
C ILE A 5 -8.95 -1.21 -6.28
N ALA A 6 -7.96 -2.08 -6.17
CA ALA A 6 -7.23 -2.59 -7.33
C ALA A 6 -8.16 -3.35 -8.31
N ASP A 7 -9.10 -4.15 -7.79
CA ASP A 7 -10.10 -4.83 -8.61
C ASP A 7 -11.05 -3.84 -9.33
N LYS A 8 -11.44 -2.77 -8.64
CA LYS A 8 -12.21 -1.69 -9.27
C LYS A 8 -11.42 -1.03 -10.41
N VAL A 9 -10.14 -0.69 -10.16
CA VAL A 9 -9.27 -0.11 -11.20
C VAL A 9 -9.08 -1.08 -12.36
N ARG A 10 -8.93 -2.38 -12.10
CA ARG A 10 -8.82 -3.41 -13.15
C ARG A 10 -10.04 -3.43 -14.07
N ARG A 11 -11.25 -3.29 -13.51
CA ARG A 11 -12.50 -3.33 -14.29
C ARG A 11 -12.79 -2.02 -15.05
N GLU A 12 -12.54 -0.88 -14.42
CA GLU A 12 -12.94 0.43 -14.96
C GLU A 12 -11.83 1.12 -15.74
N HIS A 13 -10.55 0.82 -15.42
CA HIS A 13 -9.35 1.42 -16.01
C HIS A 13 -8.27 0.37 -16.28
N PRO A 14 -8.53 -0.64 -17.13
CA PRO A 14 -7.65 -1.81 -17.30
C PRO A 14 -6.23 -1.45 -17.76
N GLU A 15 -6.04 -0.39 -18.53
CA GLU A 15 -4.71 0.02 -18.99
C GLU A 15 -3.90 0.65 -17.85
N ILE A 16 -4.55 1.43 -16.98
CA ILE A 16 -3.92 1.97 -15.77
C ILE A 16 -3.56 0.83 -14.82
N TYR A 17 -4.45 -0.14 -14.62
CA TYR A 17 -4.16 -1.32 -13.81
C TYR A 17 -2.92 -2.06 -14.29
N LYS A 18 -2.86 -2.40 -15.59
CA LYS A 18 -1.70 -3.08 -16.20
C LYS A 18 -0.41 -2.27 -16.03
N TYR A 19 -0.50 -0.96 -16.18
CA TYR A 19 0.65 -0.08 -16.01
C TYR A 19 1.15 -0.09 -14.56
N LEU A 20 0.26 0.03 -13.57
CA LEU A 20 0.59 0.00 -12.14
C LEU A 20 1.10 -1.37 -11.66
N CYS A 21 0.78 -2.46 -12.39
CA CYS A 21 1.34 -3.79 -12.13
C CYS A 21 2.76 -3.97 -12.70
N ARG A 22 3.16 -3.15 -13.68
CA ARG A 22 4.41 -3.32 -14.41
C ARG A 22 5.49 -2.33 -14.01
N ILE A 23 5.11 -1.07 -13.81
CA ILE A 23 6.08 0.00 -13.51
C ILE A 23 6.58 -0.12 -12.07
N GLU A 24 7.89 -0.19 -11.93
CA GLU A 24 8.49 -0.19 -10.60
C GLU A 24 8.63 1.24 -10.08
N VAL A 25 8.15 1.46 -8.89
CA VAL A 25 8.32 2.70 -8.13
C VAL A 25 9.40 2.48 -7.08
N GLU A 26 10.33 3.41 -7.01
CA GLU A 26 11.38 3.40 -6.00
C GLU A 26 10.89 4.14 -4.75
N GLY A 27 11.02 3.46 -3.60
CA GLY A 27 10.86 4.05 -2.29
C GLY A 27 12.22 4.18 -1.60
N MET A 28 12.42 5.27 -0.88
CA MET A 28 13.62 5.52 -0.08
C MET A 28 13.24 6.04 1.30
N TYR A 29 13.69 5.34 2.32
CA TYR A 29 13.63 5.82 3.69
C TYR A 29 15.04 6.19 4.17
N GLN A 30 15.17 7.37 4.76
CA GLN A 30 16.39 7.83 5.42
C GLN A 30 16.06 8.28 6.83
N GLY A 31 16.68 7.67 7.82
CA GLY A 31 16.51 8.02 9.22
C GLY A 31 17.41 7.18 10.13
N ASP A 32 17.73 7.71 11.29
CA ASP A 32 18.50 7.03 12.35
C ASP A 32 19.82 6.37 11.86
N GLY A 33 20.49 7.01 10.89
CA GLY A 33 21.73 6.49 10.29
C GLY A 33 21.53 5.34 9.30
N VAL A 34 20.30 5.05 8.91
CA VAL A 34 19.95 3.96 7.97
C VAL A 34 19.35 4.55 6.70
N THR A 35 19.72 3.99 5.55
CA THR A 35 19.07 4.23 4.25
C THR A 35 18.53 2.91 3.72
N LEU A 36 17.22 2.86 3.50
CA LEU A 36 16.54 1.71 2.92
C LEU A 36 15.99 2.07 1.54
N LEU A 37 16.32 1.26 0.56
CA LEU A 37 15.85 1.39 -0.82
C LEU A 37 15.04 0.16 -1.19
N ALA A 38 13.91 0.37 -1.84
CA ALA A 38 13.11 -0.71 -2.41
C ALA A 38 12.52 -0.29 -3.75
N ARG A 39 12.48 -1.21 -4.71
CA ARG A 39 11.79 -1.03 -5.99
C ARG A 39 10.74 -2.10 -6.14
N ARG A 40 9.52 -1.70 -6.40
CA ARG A 40 8.42 -2.63 -6.66
C ARG A 40 7.26 -1.93 -7.34
N PRO A 41 6.42 -2.66 -8.10
CA PRO A 41 5.19 -2.08 -8.62
C PRO A 41 4.22 -1.71 -7.48
N ILE A 42 3.34 -0.74 -7.75
CA ILE A 42 2.28 -0.37 -6.82
C ILE A 42 1.31 -1.53 -6.61
N LEU A 43 0.97 -2.24 -7.69
CA LEU A 43 0.14 -3.44 -7.68
C LEU A 43 1.02 -4.65 -8.03
N ARG A 44 1.47 -5.38 -7.03
CA ARG A 44 2.32 -6.55 -7.26
C ARG A 44 1.47 -7.80 -7.49
N LEU A 45 1.78 -8.50 -8.56
CA LEU A 45 1.18 -9.79 -8.87
C LEU A 45 2.11 -10.93 -8.45
N ASN A 46 1.53 -12.06 -8.06
CA ASN A 46 2.23 -13.32 -7.84
C ASN A 46 2.57 -14.02 -9.18
N ALA A 47 3.24 -15.16 -9.10
CA ALA A 47 3.60 -15.95 -10.28
C ALA A 47 2.39 -16.47 -11.09
N SER A 48 1.22 -16.58 -10.48
CA SER A 48 -0.05 -16.95 -11.12
C SER A 48 -0.79 -15.78 -11.75
N GLY A 49 -0.25 -14.54 -11.63
CA GLY A 49 -0.89 -13.31 -12.14
C GLY A 49 -2.00 -12.75 -11.25
N GLU A 50 -2.09 -13.21 -10.01
CA GLU A 50 -3.05 -12.70 -9.04
C GLU A 50 -2.44 -11.58 -8.21
N LEU A 51 -3.27 -10.62 -7.77
CA LEU A 51 -2.82 -9.52 -6.92
C LEU A 51 -2.36 -10.07 -5.56
N GLU A 52 -1.11 -9.82 -5.23
CA GLU A 52 -0.47 -10.30 -4.00
C GLU A 52 -0.22 -9.18 -2.99
N GLN A 53 0.08 -7.98 -3.49
CA GLN A 53 0.38 -6.84 -2.61
C GLN A 53 0.02 -5.52 -3.27
N VAL A 54 -0.49 -4.60 -2.46
CA VAL A 54 -0.62 -3.17 -2.81
C VAL A 54 0.41 -2.38 -1.99
N THR A 55 1.28 -1.66 -2.68
CA THR A 55 2.29 -0.79 -2.05
C THR A 55 2.00 0.67 -2.41
N PHE A 56 1.59 1.45 -1.44
CA PHE A 56 1.27 2.86 -1.65
C PHE A 56 1.73 3.71 -0.48
N ASN A 57 2.82 4.45 -0.68
CA ASN A 57 3.33 5.43 0.27
C ASN A 57 3.88 6.63 -0.52
N ASN A 58 3.22 7.78 -0.39
CA ASN A 58 3.63 8.99 -1.09
C ASN A 58 4.79 9.72 -0.39
N TYR A 59 5.01 9.46 0.90
CA TYR A 59 6.05 10.17 1.67
C TYR A 59 7.46 9.66 1.39
N ASP A 60 7.60 8.34 1.18
CA ASP A 60 8.90 7.68 0.96
C ASP A 60 9.18 7.41 -0.53
N ARG A 61 8.40 8.03 -1.44
CA ARG A 61 8.64 7.88 -2.87
C ARG A 61 9.90 8.66 -3.26
N ASN A 62 10.85 7.95 -3.86
CA ASN A 62 12.07 8.54 -4.37
C ASN A 62 11.85 9.19 -5.74
N VAL A 63 12.84 9.96 -6.18
CA VAL A 63 12.84 10.59 -7.52
C VAL A 63 12.85 9.51 -8.59
N MET A 64 11.86 9.56 -9.47
CA MET A 64 11.72 8.64 -10.60
C MET A 64 12.41 9.21 -11.83
N ARG A 65 13.05 8.32 -12.62
CA ARG A 65 13.64 8.65 -13.91
C ARG A 65 12.98 7.81 -14.99
N LEU A 66 11.91 8.33 -15.55
CA LEU A 66 11.12 7.72 -16.62
C LEU A 66 11.06 8.68 -17.81
N ALA A 67 10.72 8.19 -18.99
CA ALA A 67 10.33 9.02 -20.11
C ALA A 67 9.06 9.83 -19.78
N ASP A 68 8.87 10.99 -20.42
CA ASP A 68 7.79 11.92 -20.06
C ASP A 68 6.40 11.29 -20.15
N ASP A 69 6.14 10.50 -21.17
CA ASP A 69 4.89 9.77 -21.36
C ASP A 69 4.65 8.71 -20.27
N GLN A 70 5.71 8.01 -19.87
CA GLN A 70 5.65 7.04 -18.78
C GLN A 70 5.44 7.72 -17.43
N MET A 71 6.07 8.88 -17.23
CA MET A 71 5.90 9.67 -16.02
C MET A 71 4.44 10.16 -15.91
N GLN A 72 3.88 10.66 -17.02
CA GLN A 72 2.50 11.10 -17.06
C GLN A 72 1.54 9.96 -16.71
N GLN A 73 1.71 8.78 -17.32
CA GLN A 73 0.89 7.59 -17.03
C GLN A 73 1.00 7.16 -15.55
N LEU A 74 2.21 7.23 -14.98
CA LEU A 74 2.42 6.91 -13.57
C LEU A 74 1.62 7.85 -12.67
N TYR A 75 1.73 9.15 -12.90
CA TYR A 75 1.03 10.13 -12.07
C TYR A 75 -0.48 10.11 -12.26
N ASP A 76 -0.97 9.80 -13.45
CA ASP A 76 -2.40 9.60 -13.69
C ASP A 76 -2.93 8.37 -12.93
N GLY A 77 -2.17 7.28 -12.96
CA GLY A 77 -2.48 6.09 -12.17
C GLY A 77 -2.45 6.34 -10.66
N ILE A 78 -1.40 7.01 -10.17
CA ILE A 78 -1.28 7.38 -8.76
C ILE A 78 -2.45 8.27 -8.33
N ARG A 79 -2.79 9.28 -9.11
CA ARG A 79 -3.89 10.21 -8.81
C ARG A 79 -5.23 9.51 -8.76
N LEU A 80 -5.46 8.56 -9.68
CA LEU A 80 -6.67 7.76 -9.69
C LEU A 80 -6.79 6.92 -8.41
N ILE A 81 -5.77 6.12 -8.07
CA ILE A 81 -5.86 5.26 -6.89
C ILE A 81 -5.84 6.04 -5.59
N ASP A 82 -5.10 7.15 -5.51
CA ASP A 82 -5.11 8.05 -4.35
C ASP A 82 -6.51 8.62 -4.09
N GLY A 83 -7.18 9.05 -5.15
CA GLY A 83 -8.57 9.51 -5.07
C GLY A 83 -9.51 8.44 -4.53
N LEU A 84 -9.37 7.19 -4.99
CA LEU A 84 -10.17 6.07 -4.51
C LEU A 84 -9.84 5.69 -3.06
N PHE A 85 -8.57 5.71 -2.65
CA PHE A 85 -8.18 5.43 -1.27
C PHE A 85 -8.68 6.49 -0.29
N ASN A 86 -8.79 7.73 -0.74
CA ASN A 86 -9.27 8.86 0.06
C ASN A 86 -10.79 9.05 0.01
N ASP A 87 -11.51 8.34 -0.85
CA ASP A 87 -12.97 8.39 -0.90
C ASP A 87 -13.58 7.71 0.33
N PRO A 88 -14.40 8.43 1.12
CA PRO A 88 -15.01 7.90 2.35
C PRO A 88 -15.82 6.62 2.15
N GLN A 89 -16.38 6.37 0.97
CA GLN A 89 -17.16 5.16 0.70
C GLN A 89 -16.32 3.87 0.75
N TYR A 90 -14.99 3.97 0.57
CA TYR A 90 -14.05 2.84 0.62
C TYR A 90 -13.27 2.78 1.94
N GLN A 91 -13.57 3.67 2.88
CA GLN A 91 -12.87 3.77 4.15
C GLN A 91 -13.69 3.19 5.29
N TRP A 92 -13.04 2.39 6.12
CA TRP A 92 -13.50 2.11 7.46
C TRP A 92 -12.77 3.05 8.44
N ARG A 93 -13.53 3.72 9.29
CA ARG A 93 -12.99 4.66 10.29
C ARG A 93 -13.39 4.20 11.67
N HIS A 94 -12.43 4.07 12.54
CA HIS A 94 -12.62 3.70 13.94
C HIS A 94 -11.69 4.49 14.84
N GLN A 95 -12.20 4.96 15.95
CA GLN A 95 -11.42 5.59 17.00
C GLN A 95 -11.11 4.54 18.06
N LEU A 96 -9.86 4.06 18.06
CA LEU A 96 -9.39 3.09 19.05
C LEU A 96 -9.55 3.62 20.47
N GLN A 97 -10.13 2.81 21.33
CA GLN A 97 -10.22 3.05 22.76
C GLN A 97 -9.03 2.41 23.48
N ALA A 98 -8.82 2.81 24.75
CA ALA A 98 -7.79 2.20 25.57
C ALA A 98 -8.04 0.68 25.75
N GLY A 99 -7.04 -0.13 25.45
CA GLY A 99 -7.14 -1.59 25.50
C GLY A 99 -7.57 -2.26 24.19
N GLU A 100 -7.98 -1.49 23.17
CA GLU A 100 -8.27 -2.05 21.85
C GLU A 100 -6.98 -2.25 21.04
N ALA A 101 -6.97 -3.29 20.20
CA ALA A 101 -5.91 -3.58 19.23
C ALA A 101 -6.51 -3.87 17.86
N ILE A 102 -5.76 -3.53 16.82
CA ILE A 102 -6.07 -3.87 15.43
C ILE A 102 -4.93 -4.70 14.88
N VAL A 103 -5.27 -5.79 14.18
CA VAL A 103 -4.34 -6.59 13.38
C VAL A 103 -4.69 -6.38 11.91
N LEU A 104 -3.69 -6.06 11.10
CA LEU A 104 -3.87 -5.74 9.68
C LEU A 104 -2.97 -6.62 8.81
N ASP A 105 -3.48 -7.13 7.70
CA ASP A 105 -2.64 -7.58 6.59
C ASP A 105 -2.13 -6.35 5.83
N ASN A 106 -0.90 -5.95 6.11
CA ASN A 106 -0.26 -4.76 5.54
C ASN A 106 0.07 -4.89 4.03
N TRP A 107 -0.05 -6.09 3.46
CA TRP A 107 0.06 -6.27 2.01
C TRP A 107 -1.24 -5.95 1.28
N ARG A 108 -2.37 -6.06 1.98
CA ARG A 108 -3.71 -5.85 1.44
C ARG A 108 -4.34 -4.53 1.85
N LEU A 109 -4.17 -4.13 3.11
CA LEU A 109 -4.89 -3.00 3.68
C LEU A 109 -3.99 -1.76 3.76
N LEU A 110 -4.45 -0.67 3.17
CA LEU A 110 -3.87 0.63 3.44
C LEU A 110 -4.49 1.20 4.71
N HIS A 111 -3.67 1.83 5.50
CA HIS A 111 -4.11 2.44 6.75
C HIS A 111 -3.46 3.79 6.95
N GLY A 112 -4.15 4.64 7.65
CA GLY A 112 -3.72 5.98 7.94
C GLY A 112 -4.34 6.49 9.23
N ARG A 113 -4.16 7.75 9.48
CA ARG A 113 -4.60 8.40 10.69
C ARG A 113 -5.16 9.78 10.36
N SER A 114 -6.29 10.13 10.94
CA SER A 114 -6.77 11.52 10.98
C SER A 114 -5.95 12.37 11.95
N ALA A 115 -6.00 13.68 11.78
CA ALA A 115 -5.49 14.62 12.77
C ALA A 115 -6.16 14.38 14.14
N TYR A 116 -5.43 14.62 15.21
CA TYR A 116 -5.94 14.50 16.58
C TYR A 116 -5.40 15.62 17.45
N VAL A 117 -6.09 15.88 18.55
CA VAL A 117 -5.70 16.86 19.57
C VAL A 117 -5.49 16.12 20.90
N GLY A 118 -4.49 16.52 21.65
CA GLY A 118 -4.14 15.92 22.95
C GLY A 118 -3.01 14.90 22.88
N SER A 119 -2.78 14.17 23.98
CA SER A 119 -1.74 13.15 24.07
C SER A 119 -2.27 11.79 23.61
N ARG A 120 -1.44 11.05 22.90
CA ARG A 120 -1.74 9.70 22.42
C ARG A 120 -0.52 8.79 22.65
N LYS A 121 -0.79 7.59 23.16
CA LYS A 121 0.20 6.51 23.19
C LYS A 121 -0.35 5.32 22.39
N LEU A 122 0.42 4.87 21.43
CA LEU A 122 0.12 3.69 20.63
C LEU A 122 1.37 2.81 20.62
N ALA A 123 1.19 1.53 20.91
CA ALA A 123 2.22 0.52 20.70
C ALA A 123 1.86 -0.28 19.43
N GLY A 124 2.87 -0.57 18.61
CA GLY A 124 2.70 -1.37 17.41
C GLY A 124 3.86 -2.32 17.22
N ALA A 125 3.62 -3.43 16.54
CA ALA A 125 4.61 -4.40 16.13
C ALA A 125 4.32 -4.89 14.72
N TYR A 126 5.37 -5.29 14.01
CA TYR A 126 5.26 -5.97 12.72
C TYR A 126 5.66 -7.42 12.89
N VAL A 127 4.91 -8.31 12.27
CA VAL A 127 5.22 -9.73 12.16
C VAL A 127 5.48 -10.05 10.70
N ASN A 128 6.55 -10.77 10.40
CA ASN A 128 6.80 -11.22 9.04
C ASN A 128 5.68 -12.15 8.57
N ARG A 129 5.34 -12.08 7.28
CA ARG A 129 4.25 -12.87 6.72
C ARG A 129 4.48 -14.36 6.87
N GLU A 130 5.71 -14.80 6.67
CA GLU A 130 6.14 -16.20 6.79
C GLU A 130 5.95 -16.71 8.22
N ASP A 131 6.31 -15.91 9.21
CA ASP A 131 6.14 -16.26 10.62
C ASP A 131 4.67 -16.40 10.99
N PHE A 132 3.84 -15.48 10.49
CA PHE A 132 2.40 -15.51 10.70
C PHE A 132 1.75 -16.75 10.06
N ILE A 133 2.06 -17.04 8.79
CA ILE A 133 1.53 -18.18 8.06
C ILE A 133 1.95 -19.50 8.72
N SER A 134 3.23 -19.62 9.12
CA SER A 134 3.75 -20.80 9.78
C SER A 134 3.03 -21.10 11.09
N ARG A 135 2.63 -20.07 11.83
CA ARG A 135 1.84 -20.23 13.06
C ARG A 135 0.39 -20.64 12.81
N LEU A 136 -0.15 -20.30 11.68
CA LEU A 136 -1.52 -20.76 11.31
C LEU A 136 -1.54 -22.22 10.87
N GLY A 137 -0.38 -22.86 10.65
CA GLY A 137 -0.32 -24.24 10.14
C GLY A 137 -0.77 -24.35 8.68
N LEU A 138 -0.73 -23.26 7.93
CA LEU A 138 -1.08 -23.21 6.51
C LEU A 138 0.15 -23.51 5.62
N ASN A 139 1.02 -24.38 6.10
CA ASN A 139 2.13 -24.90 5.29
C ASN A 139 1.61 -26.13 4.55
N ASP A 140 1.06 -25.92 3.37
CA ASP A 140 0.85 -26.97 2.37
C ASP A 140 1.98 -26.95 1.35
#